data_aabebd5d08b2e482b948fe100a340712
#
_entry.id   aabebd5d08b2e482b948fe100a340712
#
_cell.length_a   1.000
_cell.length_b   1.000
_cell.length_c   1.000
_cell.angle_alpha   90.00
_cell.angle_beta   90.00
_cell.angle_gamma   90.00
#
_symmetry.space_group_name_H-M   'P 1'
#
loop_
_entity.id
_entity.type
_entity.pdbx_description
1 polymer ?
#
loop_
_entity_poly.entity_id
_entity_poly.type
_entity_poly.pdbx_seq_one_letter_code
_entity_poly.pdbx_strand_id
1 'polypeptide(L)' 'MEKTEKRVLTLDRYEHSVVVNALNEIRNDLLEEERPTDIVDEVLLKAIDAPTKK' A
#
# COMPACT_ATOMS: atom_id res chain seq x y z
N MET A 1 -14.36 -13.22 -8.00
CA MET A 1 -13.32 -12.53 -8.54
C MET A 1 -12.49 -13.37 -9.41
N GLU A 2 -12.26 -12.96 -10.49
CA GLU A 2 -11.59 -13.72 -11.39
C GLU A 2 -10.17 -13.87 -11.06
N LYS A 3 -9.42 -14.34 -11.95
CA LYS A 3 -8.07 -14.65 -11.67
C LYS A 3 -7.30 -13.42 -11.30
N THR A 4 -6.34 -13.60 -10.50
CA THR A 4 -5.48 -12.55 -10.04
C THR A 4 -4.36 -12.35 -11.02
N GLU A 5 -4.18 -11.12 -11.46
CA GLU A 5 -3.08 -10.81 -12.32
C GLU A 5 -1.99 -10.16 -11.54
N LYS A 6 -0.79 -10.59 -11.76
CA LYS A 6 0.34 -9.95 -11.15
C LYS A 6 0.71 -8.73 -11.95
N ARG A 7 0.79 -7.60 -11.30
CA ARG A 7 1.18 -6.37 -11.96
C ARG A 7 2.39 -5.80 -11.28
N VAL A 8 3.28 -5.27 -12.09
CA VAL A 8 4.46 -4.62 -11.55
C VAL A 8 4.14 -3.15 -11.37
N LEU A 9 4.32 -2.68 -10.15
CA LEU A 9 4.08 -1.29 -9.82
C LEU A 9 5.42 -0.60 -9.66
N THR A 10 5.70 0.35 -10.54
CA THR A 10 6.92 1.11 -10.47
C THR A 10 6.58 2.55 -10.17
N LEU A 11 7.12 3.07 -9.09
CA LEU A 11 6.81 4.41 -8.63
C LEU A 11 8.09 5.20 -8.52
N ASP A 12 8.01 6.49 -8.84
CA ASP A 12 9.13 7.32 -8.53
C ASP A 12 9.10 7.66 -7.03
N ARG A 13 10.09 8.41 -6.58
CA ARG A 13 10.23 8.65 -5.16
C ARG A 13 9.02 9.40 -4.59
N TYR A 14 8.55 10.36 -5.34
CA TYR A 14 7.41 11.15 -4.88
C TYR A 14 6.15 10.30 -4.80
N GLU A 15 5.91 9.53 -5.86
CA GLU A 15 4.74 8.67 -5.89
C GLU A 15 4.78 7.63 -4.78
N HIS A 16 5.96 7.10 -4.53
CA HIS A 16 6.12 6.12 -3.47
C HIS A 16 5.71 6.72 -2.12
N SER A 17 6.15 7.96 -1.86
CA SER A 17 5.78 8.62 -0.61
C SER A 17 4.28 8.84 -0.51
N VAL A 18 3.66 9.24 -1.60
CA VAL A 18 2.22 9.46 -1.59
C VAL A 18 1.48 8.18 -1.28
N VAL A 19 1.90 7.07 -1.90
CA VAL A 19 1.23 5.80 -1.67
C VAL A 19 1.40 5.35 -0.22
N VAL A 20 2.61 5.44 0.30
CA VAL A 20 2.85 5.01 1.66
C VAL A 20 2.06 5.85 2.66
N ASN A 21 2.03 7.16 2.45
CA ASN A 21 1.28 8.03 3.34
C ASN A 21 -0.21 7.74 3.29
N ALA A 22 -0.73 7.52 2.09
CA ALA A 22 -2.16 7.23 1.94
C ALA A 22 -2.52 5.93 2.65
N LEU A 23 -1.67 4.91 2.51
CA LEU A 23 -1.93 3.64 3.15
C LEU A 23 -1.86 3.76 4.67
N ASN A 24 -0.93 4.57 5.17
CA ASN A 24 -0.85 4.80 6.61
C ASN A 24 -2.11 5.48 7.13
N GLU A 25 -2.64 6.43 6.40
CA GLU A 25 -3.88 7.09 6.82
C GLU A 25 -5.04 6.12 6.85
N ILE A 26 -5.13 5.27 5.84
CA ILE A 26 -6.19 4.27 5.81
C ILE A 26 -6.04 3.32 6.98
N ARG A 27 -4.82 2.92 7.27
CA ARG A 27 -4.58 2.04 8.39
C ARG A 27 -5.03 2.67 9.70
N ASN A 28 -4.73 3.95 9.89
CA ASN A 28 -5.13 4.64 11.10
C ASN A 28 -6.65 4.71 11.20
N ASP A 29 -7.32 4.98 10.09
CA ASP A 29 -8.78 5.01 10.09
C ASP A 29 -9.36 3.66 10.49
N LEU A 30 -8.80 2.59 9.96
CA LEU A 30 -9.28 1.27 10.30
C LEU A 30 -9.06 0.96 11.77
N LEU A 31 -7.93 1.36 12.31
CA LEU A 31 -7.67 1.15 13.72
C LEU A 31 -8.65 1.90 14.59
N GLU A 32 -9.01 3.11 14.21
CA GLU A 32 -9.97 3.88 14.96
C GLU A 32 -11.33 3.20 14.95
N GLU A 33 -11.66 2.54 13.86
CA GLU A 33 -12.92 1.83 13.75
C GLU A 33 -12.84 0.43 14.27
N GLU A 34 -11.69 0.04 14.80
CA GLU A 34 -11.48 -1.31 15.32
C GLU A 34 -11.72 -2.36 14.25
N ARG A 35 -11.27 -2.07 13.04
CA ARG A 35 -11.41 -2.99 11.93
C ARG A 35 -10.06 -3.61 11.60
N PRO A 36 -10.06 -4.80 10.97
CA PRO A 36 -8.80 -5.46 10.63
C PRO A 36 -7.99 -4.63 9.65
N THR A 37 -6.68 -4.60 9.85
CA THR A 37 -5.78 -3.89 8.96
C THR A 37 -4.90 -4.85 8.16
N ASP A 38 -5.23 -6.14 8.15
CA ASP A 38 -4.36 -7.15 7.56
C ASP A 38 -4.05 -6.85 6.11
N ILE A 39 -5.08 -6.55 5.32
CA ILE A 39 -4.87 -6.31 3.90
C ILE A 39 -4.09 -5.04 3.68
N VAL A 40 -4.39 -4.00 4.44
CA VAL A 40 -3.67 -2.74 4.31
C VAL A 40 -2.21 -2.92 4.69
N ASP A 41 -1.95 -3.67 5.76
CA ASP A 41 -0.58 -3.93 6.17
C ASP A 41 0.18 -4.66 5.08
N GLU A 42 -0.46 -5.63 4.46
CA GLU A 42 0.19 -6.39 3.41
C GLU A 42 0.51 -5.51 2.21
N VAL A 43 -0.43 -4.67 1.80
CA VAL A 43 -0.21 -3.77 0.68
C VAL A 43 0.86 -2.74 1.03
N LEU A 44 0.86 -2.28 2.27
CA LEU A 44 1.85 -1.32 2.71
C LEU A 44 3.26 -1.90 2.61
N LEU A 45 3.43 -3.15 3.04
CA LEU A 45 4.73 -3.79 2.93
C LEU A 45 5.15 -3.94 1.48
N LYS A 46 4.22 -4.29 0.62
CA LYS A 46 4.53 -4.41 -0.79
C LYS A 46 4.93 -3.07 -1.39
N ALA A 47 4.24 -2.01 -0.99
CA ALA A 47 4.55 -0.68 -1.50
C ALA A 47 5.94 -0.23 -1.05
N ILE A 48 6.25 -0.48 0.22
CA ILE A 48 7.55 -0.09 0.74
C ILE A 48 8.67 -0.85 0.02
N ASP A 49 8.40 -2.10 -0.31
CA ASP A 49 9.40 -2.95 -0.94
C ASP A 49 9.47 -2.78 -2.44
N ALA A 50 8.52 -2.05 -3.02
CA ALA A 50 8.48 -1.91 -4.47
C ALA A 50 9.67 -1.11 -4.97
N PRO A 51 10.16 -1.44 -6.18
CA PRO A 51 11.28 -0.68 -6.73
C PRO A 51 10.90 0.78 -6.94
N THR A 52 11.83 1.64 -6.67
CA THR A 52 11.62 3.06 -6.83
C THR A 52 12.30 3.52 -8.09
N LYS A 53 11.57 4.23 -8.92
CA LYS A 53 12.13 4.75 -10.15
C LYS A 53 12.91 6.01 -9.84
N LYS A 54 14.09 6.10 -10.39
CA LYS A 54 14.94 7.26 -10.14
C LYS A 54 14.76 8.33 -11.15
#